data_70caf69ad2df9f6034ffe96ad6bfb3d6
#
_entry.id   70caf69ad2df9f6034ffe96ad6bfb3d6
#
_cell.length_a   1.000
_cell.length_b   1.000
_cell.length_c   1.000
_cell.angle_alpha   90.00
_cell.angle_beta   90.00
_cell.angle_gamma   90.00
#
_symmetry.space_group_name_H-M   'P 1'
#
loop_
_entity.id
_entity.type
_entity.pdbx_description
1 polymer ?
#
loop_
_entity_poly.entity_id
_entity_poly.type
_entity_poly.pdbx_seq_one_letter_code
_entity_poly.pdbx_strand_id
1 'polypeptide(L)'
;MKALVKKSPEKGIWLEDVPVPPCSINDVKIKITHTAICGTDLHIYKWDEWAQRTLELPLVTGHEFCGIVEETGPGVTHYNPGDRVSGEGHITCGHCRNCRAGKRHLCHKTVGIGIHREGAFAEYLVIPESNVWPIHKDIPSKIAAFFDPFGNAAHTALSYEMVGEDVLIRSEERRVGKECRSRW
;
A
#
# COMPACT_ATOMS: atom_id res chain seq x y z
N MET A 1 14.71 5.79 -12.99
CA MET A 1 14.25 6.44 -11.75
C MET A 1 15.01 5.88 -10.56
N LYS A 2 15.16 6.68 -9.50
CA LYS A 2 15.69 6.20 -8.22
C LYS A 2 14.64 5.41 -7.46
N ALA A 3 15.05 4.26 -6.87
CA ALA A 3 14.17 3.42 -6.06
C ALA A 3 14.94 2.72 -4.94
N LEU A 4 14.24 2.38 -3.87
CA LEU A 4 14.75 1.51 -2.81
C LEU A 4 14.40 0.06 -3.14
N VAL A 5 15.41 -0.72 -3.48
CA VAL A 5 15.29 -2.07 -4.01
C VAL A 5 15.79 -3.11 -3.00
N LYS A 6 14.98 -4.12 -2.76
CA LYS A 6 15.45 -5.36 -2.15
C LYS A 6 16.07 -6.23 -3.24
N LYS A 7 17.39 -6.15 -3.43
CA LYS A 7 18.10 -6.82 -4.54
C LYS A 7 18.71 -8.17 -4.18
N SER A 8 19.00 -8.39 -2.89
CA SER A 8 19.71 -9.57 -2.41
C SER A 8 19.02 -10.20 -1.21
N PRO A 9 19.12 -11.53 -1.02
CA PRO A 9 18.54 -12.29 0.09
C PRO A 9 19.35 -12.11 1.40
N GLU A 10 19.58 -10.88 1.81
CA GLU A 10 20.34 -10.49 3.00
C GLU A 10 19.74 -9.25 3.66
N LYS A 11 20.17 -8.90 4.85
CA LYS A 11 19.71 -7.69 5.55
C LYS A 11 20.11 -6.43 4.75
N GLY A 12 19.10 -5.59 4.44
CA GLY A 12 19.30 -4.33 3.74
C GLY A 12 18.21 -4.06 2.70
N ILE A 13 18.15 -2.81 2.25
CA ILE A 13 17.41 -2.29 1.10
C ILE A 13 18.33 -1.22 0.51
N TRP A 14 18.48 -1.18 -0.80
CA TRP A 14 19.50 -0.40 -1.48
C TRP A 14 18.87 0.62 -2.44
N LEU A 15 19.50 1.79 -2.54
CA LEU A 15 19.14 2.80 -3.53
C LEU A 15 19.73 2.41 -4.88
N GLU A 16 18.90 2.18 -5.86
CA GLU A 16 19.28 1.74 -7.20
C GLU A 16 18.62 2.61 -8.28
N ASP A 17 19.17 2.55 -9.47
CA ASP A 17 18.54 3.08 -10.67
C ASP A 17 17.76 1.96 -11.37
N VAL A 18 16.45 2.14 -11.50
CA VAL A 18 15.56 1.20 -12.16
C VAL A 18 14.79 1.86 -13.31
N PRO A 19 14.33 1.10 -14.31
CA PRO A 19 13.46 1.65 -15.34
C PRO A 19 12.19 2.27 -14.75
N VAL A 20 11.69 3.33 -15.39
CA VAL A 20 10.34 3.85 -15.07
C VAL A 20 9.31 2.86 -15.59
N PRO A 21 8.36 2.38 -14.77
CA PRO A 21 7.38 1.41 -15.23
C PRO A 21 6.45 2.02 -16.29
N PRO A 22 6.08 1.27 -17.35
CA PRO A 22 5.13 1.72 -18.35
C PRO A 22 3.73 1.82 -17.74
N CYS A 23 2.93 2.79 -18.21
CA CYS A 23 1.53 2.94 -17.85
C CYS A 23 0.68 2.09 -18.80
N SER A 24 -0.02 1.08 -18.27
CA SER A 24 -0.92 0.22 -19.07
C SER A 24 -2.30 0.85 -19.24
N ILE A 25 -3.19 0.18 -19.99
CA ILE A 25 -4.49 0.75 -20.43
C ILE A 25 -5.33 1.28 -19.24
N ASN A 26 -5.40 0.54 -18.14
CA ASN A 26 -6.22 0.88 -16.98
C ASN A 26 -5.38 1.32 -15.77
N ASP A 27 -4.13 1.68 -15.99
CA ASP A 27 -3.21 2.05 -14.92
C ASP A 27 -3.06 3.57 -14.80
N VAL A 28 -2.72 3.99 -13.60
CA VAL A 28 -2.36 5.36 -13.27
C VAL A 28 -0.90 5.37 -12.85
N LYS A 29 -0.08 6.19 -13.49
CA LYS A 29 1.29 6.48 -13.09
C LYS A 29 1.28 7.64 -12.12
N ILE A 30 1.82 7.42 -10.94
CA ILE A 30 1.83 8.38 -9.84
C ILE A 30 3.27 8.79 -9.57
N LYS A 31 3.55 10.09 -9.61
CA LYS A 31 4.80 10.67 -9.10
C LYS A 31 4.71 10.74 -7.59
N ILE A 32 5.51 9.94 -6.92
CA ILE A 32 5.49 9.84 -5.45
C ILE A 32 6.06 11.10 -4.81
N THR A 33 5.35 11.64 -3.83
CA THR A 33 5.78 12.81 -3.05
C THR A 33 6.12 12.47 -1.60
N HIS A 34 5.38 11.54 -1.00
CA HIS A 34 5.60 11.08 0.37
C HIS A 34 5.33 9.58 0.47
N THR A 35 6.09 8.93 1.32
CA THR A 35 5.89 7.52 1.69
C THR A 35 5.92 7.38 3.20
N ALA A 36 5.33 6.31 3.71
CA ALA A 36 5.46 5.89 5.11
C ALA A 36 6.08 4.49 5.18
N ILE A 37 6.62 4.15 6.35
CA ILE A 37 7.30 2.87 6.59
C ILE A 37 6.38 1.98 7.42
N CYS A 38 6.02 0.83 6.88
CA CYS A 38 5.25 -0.22 7.55
C CYS A 38 6.12 -1.23 8.30
N GLY A 39 5.53 -1.97 9.22
CA GLY A 39 6.18 -3.14 9.83
C GLY A 39 6.65 -4.16 8.81
N THR A 40 5.92 -4.33 7.71
CA THR A 40 6.29 -5.19 6.58
C THR A 40 7.63 -4.80 5.96
N ASP A 41 7.94 -3.51 5.84
CA ASP A 41 9.23 -3.05 5.32
C ASP A 41 10.39 -3.44 6.24
N LEU A 42 10.14 -3.54 7.56
CA LEU A 42 11.14 -4.04 8.50
C LEU A 42 11.39 -5.53 8.35
N HIS A 43 10.37 -6.33 8.05
CA HIS A 43 10.51 -7.75 7.71
C HIS A 43 11.35 -7.91 6.43
N ILE A 44 11.05 -7.14 5.40
CA ILE A 44 11.81 -7.11 4.14
C ILE A 44 13.26 -6.69 4.38
N TYR A 45 13.47 -5.60 5.13
CA TYR A 45 14.82 -5.12 5.47
C TYR A 45 15.64 -6.19 6.21
N LYS A 46 15.04 -6.86 7.20
CA LYS A 46 15.71 -7.88 8.01
C LYS A 46 15.94 -9.19 7.26
N TRP A 47 15.21 -9.42 6.18
CA TRP A 47 15.19 -10.67 5.45
C TRP A 47 14.84 -11.86 6.35
N ASP A 48 13.79 -11.72 7.14
CA ASP A 48 13.32 -12.78 8.04
C ASP A 48 12.59 -13.91 7.30
N GLU A 49 12.12 -14.92 8.04
CA GLU A 49 11.49 -16.10 7.46
C GLU A 49 10.26 -15.76 6.59
N TRP A 50 9.48 -14.73 6.98
CA TRP A 50 8.34 -14.31 6.19
C TRP A 50 8.79 -13.73 4.85
N ALA A 51 9.77 -12.83 4.86
CA ALA A 51 10.30 -12.22 3.64
C ALA A 51 10.90 -13.27 2.70
N GLN A 52 11.64 -14.24 3.25
CA GLN A 52 12.25 -15.34 2.48
C GLN A 52 11.23 -16.23 1.77
N ARG A 53 10.06 -16.42 2.36
CA ARG A 53 8.99 -17.27 1.80
C ARG A 53 8.07 -16.53 0.82
N THR A 54 8.04 -15.20 0.91
CA THR A 54 7.00 -14.39 0.25
C THR A 54 7.53 -13.61 -0.95
N LEU A 55 8.79 -13.15 -0.88
CA LEU A 55 9.31 -12.20 -1.86
C LEU A 55 10.08 -12.88 -2.99
N GLU A 56 9.85 -12.41 -4.20
CA GLU A 56 10.70 -12.66 -5.36
C GLU A 56 11.61 -11.44 -5.58
N LEU A 57 12.92 -11.68 -5.78
CA LEU A 57 13.90 -10.62 -5.89
C LEU A 57 14.44 -10.52 -7.34
N PRO A 58 14.86 -9.33 -7.81
CA PRO A 58 14.83 -8.04 -7.10
C PRO A 58 13.43 -7.43 -7.05
N LEU A 59 13.16 -6.55 -6.06
CA LEU A 59 11.87 -5.92 -5.86
C LEU A 59 12.01 -4.49 -5.34
N VAL A 60 11.35 -3.51 -5.95
CA VAL A 60 11.14 -2.18 -5.36
C VAL A 60 10.12 -2.30 -4.23
N THR A 61 10.49 -1.86 -3.03
CA THR A 61 9.68 -2.02 -1.82
C THR A 61 8.74 -0.83 -1.57
N GLY A 62 7.96 -0.87 -0.46
CA GLY A 62 7.06 0.20 -0.04
C GLY A 62 5.65 0.07 -0.61
N HIS A 63 4.64 0.39 0.22
CA HIS A 63 3.21 0.28 -0.16
C HIS A 63 2.34 1.37 0.47
N GLU A 64 2.91 2.20 1.32
CA GLU A 64 2.24 3.35 1.93
C GLU A 64 2.75 4.63 1.26
N PHE A 65 1.88 5.36 0.56
CA PHE A 65 2.30 6.48 -0.28
C PHE A 65 1.21 7.51 -0.50
N CYS A 66 1.64 8.70 -0.91
CA CYS A 66 0.81 9.63 -1.67
C CYS A 66 1.65 10.31 -2.77
N GLY A 67 0.97 10.82 -3.78
CA GLY A 67 1.63 11.45 -4.91
C GLY A 67 0.68 12.26 -5.77
N ILE A 68 1.16 12.56 -6.96
CA ILE A 68 0.43 13.31 -7.98
C ILE A 68 0.37 12.42 -9.23
N VAL A 69 -0.80 12.33 -9.85
CA VAL A 69 -0.96 11.63 -11.11
C VAL A 69 -0.10 12.31 -12.17
N GLU A 70 0.81 11.56 -12.75
CA GLU A 70 1.69 12.02 -13.83
C GLU A 70 1.14 11.67 -15.21
N GLU A 71 0.59 10.45 -15.34
CA GLU A 71 0.09 9.89 -16.59
C GLU A 71 -1.05 8.90 -16.29
N THR A 72 -2.00 8.82 -17.20
CA THR A 72 -3.10 7.84 -17.14
C THR A 72 -3.16 7.01 -18.40
N GLY A 73 -3.42 5.73 -18.24
CA GLY A 73 -3.72 4.85 -19.38
C GLY A 73 -5.04 5.24 -20.09
N PRO A 74 -5.21 4.90 -21.36
CA PRO A 74 -6.36 5.34 -22.15
C PRO A 74 -7.72 4.80 -21.67
N GLY A 75 -7.75 3.81 -20.78
CA GLY A 75 -8.97 3.29 -20.18
C GLY A 75 -9.32 3.91 -18.82
N VAL A 76 -8.45 4.78 -18.28
CA VAL A 76 -8.69 5.49 -17.02
C VAL A 76 -9.69 6.62 -17.23
N THR A 77 -10.71 6.70 -16.37
CA THR A 77 -11.82 7.65 -16.54
C THR A 77 -12.02 8.59 -15.33
N HIS A 78 -11.49 8.26 -14.17
CA HIS A 78 -11.75 9.00 -12.94
C HIS A 78 -10.61 9.92 -12.49
N TYR A 79 -9.44 9.81 -13.12
CA TYR A 79 -8.25 10.58 -12.74
C TYR A 79 -7.62 11.28 -13.93
N ASN A 80 -7.03 12.44 -13.66
CA ASN A 80 -6.30 13.24 -14.64
C ASN A 80 -4.89 13.56 -14.13
N PRO A 81 -3.91 13.80 -15.00
CA PRO A 81 -2.64 14.35 -14.61
C PRO A 81 -2.79 15.61 -13.76
N GLY A 82 -2.07 15.66 -12.64
CA GLY A 82 -2.16 16.73 -11.64
C GLY A 82 -3.03 16.40 -10.42
N ASP A 83 -3.86 15.38 -10.46
CA ASP A 83 -4.67 14.97 -9.31
C ASP A 83 -3.80 14.47 -8.17
N ARG A 84 -4.14 14.86 -6.93
CA ARG A 84 -3.48 14.36 -5.72
C ARG A 84 -4.15 13.06 -5.28
N VAL A 85 -3.32 12.03 -5.12
CA VAL A 85 -3.82 10.68 -4.88
C VAL A 85 -2.97 9.93 -3.84
N SER A 86 -3.62 8.99 -3.16
CA SER A 86 -3.01 7.87 -2.46
C SER A 86 -3.56 6.58 -3.05
N GLY A 87 -3.36 5.44 -2.42
CA GLY A 87 -3.87 4.19 -2.95
C GLY A 87 -3.97 3.07 -1.92
N GLU A 88 -4.65 2.02 -2.34
CA GLU A 88 -4.78 0.75 -1.63
C GLU A 88 -3.68 -0.21 -2.11
N GLY A 89 -2.90 -0.72 -1.15
CA GLY A 89 -1.76 -1.60 -1.43
C GLY A 89 -2.12 -3.00 -1.92
N HIS A 90 -3.40 -3.41 -1.86
CA HIS A 90 -3.86 -4.74 -2.21
C HIS A 90 -4.64 -4.74 -3.52
N ILE A 91 -4.00 -5.14 -4.61
CA ILE A 91 -4.64 -5.27 -5.93
C ILE A 91 -5.40 -6.59 -5.99
N THR A 92 -6.71 -6.52 -6.17
CA THR A 92 -7.59 -7.68 -6.20
C THR A 92 -7.93 -8.08 -7.63
N CYS A 93 -8.23 -9.37 -7.86
CA CYS A 93 -8.51 -9.87 -9.22
C CYS A 93 -9.86 -9.42 -9.81
N GLY A 94 -10.77 -8.88 -9.01
CA GLY A 94 -12.07 -8.38 -9.45
C GLY A 94 -13.12 -9.43 -9.83
N HIS A 95 -12.75 -10.68 -10.12
CA HIS A 95 -13.63 -11.69 -10.72
C HIS A 95 -13.82 -12.99 -9.93
N CYS A 96 -13.07 -13.24 -8.86
CA CYS A 96 -13.29 -14.41 -8.02
C CYS A 96 -14.60 -14.28 -7.24
N ARG A 97 -15.06 -15.40 -6.63
CA ARG A 97 -16.30 -15.43 -5.84
C ARG A 97 -16.37 -14.32 -4.81
N ASN A 98 -15.28 -14.10 -4.05
CA ASN A 98 -15.24 -13.08 -3.01
C ASN A 98 -15.32 -11.66 -3.59
N CYS A 99 -14.57 -11.38 -4.65
CA CYS A 99 -14.63 -10.08 -5.32
C CYS A 99 -16.03 -9.77 -5.86
N ARG A 100 -16.68 -10.74 -6.51
CA ARG A 100 -18.05 -10.59 -7.04
C ARG A 100 -19.08 -10.42 -5.93
N ALA A 101 -18.84 -10.94 -4.73
CA ALA A 101 -19.67 -10.77 -3.55
C ALA A 101 -19.40 -9.46 -2.78
N GLY A 102 -18.60 -8.53 -3.33
CA GLY A 102 -18.23 -7.28 -2.66
C GLY A 102 -17.17 -7.44 -1.55
N LYS A 103 -16.68 -8.66 -1.32
CA LYS A 103 -15.68 -8.99 -0.29
C LYS A 103 -14.28 -9.02 -0.88
N ARG A 104 -13.85 -7.91 -1.48
CA ARG A 104 -12.54 -7.81 -2.15
C ARG A 104 -11.36 -8.06 -1.21
N HIS A 105 -11.45 -7.65 0.05
CA HIS A 105 -10.46 -7.94 1.10
C HIS A 105 -10.21 -9.44 1.35
N LEU A 106 -11.11 -10.32 0.88
CA LEU A 106 -10.97 -11.77 0.91
C LEU A 106 -10.58 -12.37 -0.45
N CYS A 107 -10.03 -11.59 -1.35
CA CYS A 107 -9.58 -12.09 -2.65
C CYS A 107 -8.42 -13.08 -2.48
N HIS A 108 -8.56 -14.28 -3.07
CA HIS A 108 -7.46 -15.29 -2.97
C HIS A 108 -6.30 -15.02 -3.95
N LYS A 109 -6.45 -14.06 -4.86
CA LYS A 109 -5.45 -13.67 -5.86
C LYS A 109 -5.01 -12.23 -5.64
N THR A 110 -4.90 -11.82 -4.38
CA THR A 110 -4.42 -10.50 -4.04
C THR A 110 -2.94 -10.36 -4.38
N VAL A 111 -2.58 -9.28 -5.05
CA VAL A 111 -1.21 -8.90 -5.35
C VAL A 111 -0.87 -7.68 -4.53
N GLY A 112 0.09 -7.80 -3.61
CA GLY A 112 0.55 -6.70 -2.76
C GLY A 112 1.57 -5.83 -3.48
N ILE A 113 1.36 -4.51 -3.46
CA ILE A 113 2.34 -3.51 -3.92
C ILE A 113 3.54 -3.55 -2.98
N GLY A 114 4.77 -3.52 -3.52
CA GLY A 114 6.00 -3.63 -2.73
C GLY A 114 6.25 -5.00 -2.10
N ILE A 115 5.45 -6.03 -2.48
CA ILE A 115 5.55 -7.41 -1.99
C ILE A 115 5.56 -8.40 -3.16
N HIS A 116 4.56 -8.34 -4.04
CA HIS A 116 4.42 -9.23 -5.20
C HIS A 116 4.59 -8.49 -6.54
N ARG A 117 4.71 -7.19 -6.49
CA ARG A 117 5.01 -6.30 -7.61
C ARG A 117 5.71 -5.05 -7.09
N GLU A 118 6.27 -4.27 -8.00
CA GLU A 118 7.00 -3.03 -7.70
C GLU A 118 6.22 -2.09 -6.79
N GLY A 119 6.92 -1.51 -5.81
CA GLY A 119 6.38 -0.70 -4.73
C GLY A 119 6.62 0.80 -4.87
N ALA A 120 6.26 1.51 -3.80
CA ALA A 120 6.18 2.96 -3.74
C ALA A 120 7.46 3.66 -3.25
N PHE A 121 8.48 2.93 -2.80
CA PHE A 121 9.77 3.55 -2.46
C PHE A 121 10.58 3.84 -3.72
N ALA A 122 9.99 4.61 -4.63
CA ALA A 122 10.54 5.03 -5.91
C ALA A 122 10.00 6.41 -6.29
N GLU A 123 10.56 7.02 -7.34
CA GLU A 123 10.06 8.30 -7.85
C GLU A 123 8.66 8.15 -8.50
N TYR A 124 8.39 7.00 -9.09
CA TYR A 124 7.11 6.70 -9.75
C TYR A 124 6.59 5.32 -9.35
N LEU A 125 5.26 5.23 -9.21
CA LEU A 125 4.52 4.00 -9.01
C LEU A 125 3.42 3.91 -10.08
N VAL A 126 3.19 2.72 -10.61
CA VAL A 126 2.09 2.44 -11.55
C VAL A 126 1.16 1.41 -10.93
N ILE A 127 -0.12 1.77 -10.77
CA ILE A 127 -1.14 0.89 -10.20
C ILE A 127 -2.46 1.00 -10.98
N PRO A 128 -3.33 -0.03 -10.92
CA PRO A 128 -4.66 0.03 -11.51
C PRO A 128 -5.48 1.19 -10.95
N GLU A 129 -6.29 1.84 -11.80
CA GLU A 129 -7.22 2.90 -11.39
C GLU A 129 -8.08 2.51 -10.19
N SER A 130 -8.50 1.24 -10.11
CA SER A 130 -9.33 0.71 -9.02
C SER A 130 -8.66 0.74 -7.63
N ASN A 131 -7.36 0.94 -7.59
CA ASN A 131 -6.57 1.02 -6.37
C ASN A 131 -6.17 2.46 -5.99
N VAL A 132 -6.54 3.43 -6.81
CA VAL A 132 -6.22 4.85 -6.60
C VAL A 132 -7.34 5.53 -5.81
N TRP A 133 -6.98 6.38 -4.86
CA TRP A 133 -7.91 7.16 -4.05
C TRP A 133 -7.57 8.65 -4.09
N PRO A 134 -8.54 9.53 -4.39
CA PRO A 134 -8.31 10.97 -4.40
C PRO A 134 -8.09 11.48 -2.98
N ILE A 135 -7.21 12.47 -2.85
CA ILE A 135 -6.92 13.14 -1.58
C ILE A 135 -7.59 14.51 -1.55
N HIS A 136 -8.44 14.75 -0.55
CA HIS A 136 -9.02 16.08 -0.36
C HIS A 136 -7.93 17.13 -0.14
N LYS A 137 -8.12 18.32 -0.71
CA LYS A 137 -7.11 19.41 -0.72
C LYS A 137 -6.60 19.81 0.67
N ASP A 138 -7.44 19.69 1.69
CA ASP A 138 -7.12 20.11 3.07
C ASP A 138 -6.33 19.02 3.85
N ILE A 139 -6.17 17.83 3.28
CA ILE A 139 -5.39 16.76 3.91
C ILE A 139 -3.92 16.93 3.54
N PRO A 140 -3.02 17.13 4.52
CA PRO A 140 -1.59 17.20 4.26
C PRO A 140 -1.06 15.88 3.64
N SER A 141 -0.14 15.98 2.67
CA SER A 141 0.41 14.80 1.99
C SER A 141 1.07 13.80 2.95
N LYS A 142 1.73 14.30 4.01
CA LYS A 142 2.31 13.44 5.05
C LYS A 142 1.28 12.60 5.80
N ILE A 143 0.03 13.07 5.89
CA ILE A 143 -1.09 12.31 6.48
C ILE A 143 -1.63 11.33 5.44
N ALA A 144 -1.80 11.77 4.20
CA ALA A 144 -2.30 10.92 3.13
C ALA A 144 -1.38 9.73 2.81
N ALA A 145 -0.08 9.85 3.10
CA ALA A 145 0.88 8.77 2.84
C ALA A 145 0.58 7.47 3.61
N PHE A 146 -0.14 7.54 4.75
CA PHE A 146 -0.51 6.33 5.50
C PHE A 146 -2.02 6.02 5.47
N PHE A 147 -2.69 6.35 4.37
CA PHE A 147 -4.10 5.98 4.18
C PHE A 147 -4.32 4.47 4.12
N ASP A 148 -3.32 3.69 3.67
CA ASP A 148 -3.40 2.23 3.67
C ASP A 148 -3.61 1.66 5.09
N PRO A 149 -2.72 1.88 6.08
CA PRO A 149 -2.96 1.40 7.43
C PRO A 149 -4.16 2.06 8.12
N PHE A 150 -4.50 3.31 7.80
CA PHE A 150 -5.71 3.94 8.29
C PHE A 150 -6.97 3.24 7.76
N GLY A 151 -7.00 2.88 6.48
CA GLY A 151 -8.08 2.11 5.86
C GLY A 151 -8.27 0.75 6.53
N ASN A 152 -7.18 0.03 6.81
CA ASN A 152 -7.20 -1.23 7.54
C ASN A 152 -7.77 -1.07 8.96
N ALA A 153 -7.36 -0.04 9.69
CA ALA A 153 -7.86 0.27 11.02
C ALA A 153 -9.35 0.64 11.00
N ALA A 154 -9.76 1.50 10.06
CA ALA A 154 -11.16 1.90 9.89
C ALA A 154 -12.05 0.70 9.50
N HIS A 155 -11.60 -0.14 8.58
CA HIS A 155 -12.31 -1.36 8.20
C HIS A 155 -12.51 -2.28 9.41
N THR A 156 -11.48 -2.49 10.21
CA THR A 156 -11.55 -3.32 11.43
C THR A 156 -12.53 -2.72 12.43
N ALA A 157 -12.43 -1.43 12.71
CA ALA A 157 -13.29 -0.74 13.68
C ALA A 157 -14.76 -0.72 13.26
N LEU A 158 -15.04 -0.59 11.96
CA LEU A 158 -16.40 -0.50 11.43
C LEU A 158 -17.00 -1.87 11.05
N SER A 159 -16.27 -2.96 11.23
CA SER A 159 -16.78 -4.32 10.93
C SER A 159 -17.78 -4.84 11.96
N TYR A 160 -17.86 -4.21 13.12
CA TYR A 160 -18.74 -4.59 14.23
C TYR A 160 -19.42 -3.35 14.81
N GLU A 161 -20.62 -3.54 15.36
CA GLU A 161 -21.29 -2.50 16.16
C GLU A 161 -20.58 -2.40 17.52
N MET A 162 -19.98 -1.26 17.80
CA MET A 162 -19.20 -1.03 19.02
C MET A 162 -19.81 0.05 19.92
N VAL A 163 -20.96 0.63 19.54
CA VAL A 163 -21.60 1.70 20.29
C VAL A 163 -22.14 1.14 21.62
N GLY A 164 -21.59 1.64 22.74
CA GLY A 164 -21.98 1.19 24.08
C GLY A 164 -21.29 -0.09 24.58
N GLU A 165 -20.34 -0.62 23.80
CA GLU A 165 -19.60 -1.83 24.15
C GLU A 165 -18.20 -1.49 24.74
N ASP A 166 -17.71 -2.38 25.62
CA ASP A 166 -16.32 -2.35 26.05
C ASP A 166 -15.43 -2.96 24.98
N VAL A 167 -14.49 -2.18 24.45
CA VAL A 167 -13.60 -2.60 23.35
C VAL A 167 -12.18 -2.81 23.85
N LEU A 168 -11.65 -4.02 23.66
CA LEU A 168 -10.24 -4.33 23.86
C LEU A 168 -9.46 -4.19 22.55
N ILE A 169 -8.57 -3.22 22.49
CA ILE A 169 -7.63 -3.07 21.36
C ILE A 169 -6.34 -3.82 21.69
N ARG A 170 -6.04 -4.87 20.93
CA ARG A 170 -4.80 -5.64 21.02
C ARG A 170 -4.02 -5.52 19.72
N SER A 171 -2.81 -4.97 19.80
CA SER A 171 -1.91 -4.95 18.65
C SER A 171 -1.11 -6.25 18.58
N GLU A 172 -0.99 -6.82 17.39
CA GLU A 172 -0.08 -7.97 17.15
C GLU A 172 1.39 -7.56 17.24
N GLU A 173 1.69 -6.30 16.99
CA GLU A 173 3.04 -5.76 17.13
C GLU A 173 3.39 -5.52 18.62
N ARG A 174 3.67 -6.59 19.34
CA ARG A 174 4.17 -6.57 20.71
C ARG A 174 5.56 -5.94 20.87
N ARG A 175 6.03 -5.15 19.93
CA ARG A 175 7.44 -4.72 19.93
C ARG A 175 7.77 -3.60 20.93
N VAL A 176 6.83 -3.03 21.64
CA VAL A 176 7.13 -1.89 22.55
C VAL A 176 6.48 -2.00 23.93
N GLY A 177 5.94 -3.13 24.34
CA GLY A 177 5.45 -3.32 25.73
C GLY A 177 4.38 -2.32 26.20
N LYS A 178 3.67 -1.65 25.29
CA LYS A 178 2.59 -0.73 25.62
C LYS A 178 1.25 -1.38 25.29
N GLU A 179 0.59 -1.89 26.32
CA GLU A 179 -0.84 -2.17 26.26
C GLU A 179 -1.56 -0.82 26.14
N CYS A 180 -2.17 -0.56 24.99
CA CYS A 180 -3.04 0.61 24.85
C CYS A 180 -4.40 0.25 25.42
N ARG A 181 -4.72 0.75 26.62
CA ARG A 181 -6.05 0.72 27.19
C ARG A 181 -6.70 2.06 26.90
N SER A 182 -7.56 2.13 25.92
CA SER A 182 -8.45 3.28 25.76
C SER A 182 -9.87 2.88 26.14
N ARG A 183 -10.47 3.62 27.06
CA ARG A 183 -11.93 3.61 27.29
C ARG A 183 -12.51 4.76 26.48
N TRP A 184 -13.52 4.46 25.71
CA TRP A 184 -14.33 5.44 25.00
C TRP A 184 -15.64 5.66 25.72
#